data_002f4624a533d793d6bddb737210820b
#
_entry.id   002f4624a533d793d6bddb737210820b
#
_cell.length_a   1.000
_cell.length_b   1.000
_cell.length_c   1.000
_cell.angle_alpha   90.00
_cell.angle_beta   90.00
_cell.angle_gamma   90.00
#
_symmetry.space_group_name_H-M   'P 1'
#
loop_
_entity.id
_entity.type
_entity.pdbx_description
1 polymer ?
#
loop_
_entity_poly.entity_id
_entity_poly.type
_entity_poly.pdbx_seq_one_letter_code
_entity_poly.pdbx_strand_id
1 'polypeptide(L)'
;MKFRCLVVLASVLFFANVNAQADCILGVGVTSDSIISDIFQLNDMQKAKLESFSADAKLRSEALNNDLAEVKSKHPQSNVTELRQLADKYKVVMDSMARVQKVMDKKMLALFNSNQYELYLSLCKDASRSAYIVTPAVYGDSISNKNR
;
A
#
# COMPACT_ATOMS: atom_id res chain seq x y z
N MET A 1 -25.77 -14.78 38.83
CA MET A 1 -24.84 -15.30 37.80
C MET A 1 -25.17 -14.84 36.36
N LYS A 2 -26.46 -14.72 35.99
CA LYS A 2 -26.86 -14.33 34.60
C LYS A 2 -26.48 -12.91 34.18
N PHE A 3 -26.43 -11.96 35.11
CA PHE A 3 -26.08 -10.55 34.82
C PHE A 3 -24.59 -10.33 34.50
N ARG A 4 -23.70 -11.11 35.11
CA ARG A 4 -22.25 -11.04 34.88
C ARG A 4 -21.84 -11.56 33.48
N CYS A 5 -22.52 -12.58 32.98
CA CYS A 5 -22.29 -13.09 31.61
C CYS A 5 -22.73 -12.10 30.54
N LEU A 6 -23.79 -11.32 30.77
CA LEU A 6 -24.32 -10.35 29.82
C LEU A 6 -23.38 -9.15 29.64
N VAL A 7 -22.72 -8.71 30.73
CA VAL A 7 -21.74 -7.61 30.67
C VAL A 7 -20.46 -8.04 29.96
N VAL A 8 -20.01 -9.27 30.14
CA VAL A 8 -18.84 -9.81 29.44
C VAL A 8 -19.14 -9.99 27.95
N LEU A 9 -20.33 -10.42 27.57
CA LEU A 9 -20.74 -10.56 26.17
C LEU A 9 -20.84 -9.20 25.47
N ALA A 10 -21.33 -8.17 26.14
CA ALA A 10 -21.42 -6.81 25.62
C ALA A 10 -20.04 -6.18 25.42
N SER A 11 -19.06 -6.44 26.31
CA SER A 11 -17.71 -5.89 26.15
C SER A 11 -16.93 -6.52 24.99
N VAL A 12 -17.19 -7.79 24.64
CA VAL A 12 -16.55 -8.45 23.48
C VAL A 12 -17.06 -7.89 22.16
N LEU A 13 -18.31 -7.45 22.09
CA LEU A 13 -18.91 -6.87 20.87
C LEU A 13 -18.38 -5.47 20.56
N PHE A 14 -17.84 -4.72 21.54
CA PHE A 14 -17.27 -3.39 21.32
C PHE A 14 -15.87 -3.43 20.67
N PHE A 15 -15.14 -4.53 20.72
CA PHE A 15 -13.83 -4.65 20.10
C PHE A 15 -13.85 -5.12 18.64
N ALA A 16 -15.01 -5.44 18.09
CA ALA A 16 -15.14 -5.98 16.74
C ALA A 16 -15.07 -4.91 15.61
N ASN A 17 -14.99 -3.61 15.94
CA ASN A 17 -14.83 -2.56 14.93
C ASN A 17 -13.35 -2.17 14.73
N VAL A 18 -12.47 -3.14 14.58
CA VAL A 18 -11.16 -2.87 13.97
C VAL A 18 -11.41 -2.75 12.47
N ASN A 19 -11.77 -1.57 12.02
CA ASN A 19 -11.68 -1.23 10.62
C ASN A 19 -10.20 -1.38 10.24
N ALA A 20 -9.88 -2.46 9.55
CA ALA A 20 -8.64 -2.54 8.78
C ALA A 20 -8.77 -1.48 7.68
N GLN A 21 -8.45 -0.23 8.00
CA GLN A 21 -8.30 0.80 7.00
C GLN A 21 -7.17 0.33 6.08
N ALA A 22 -7.51 0.10 4.82
CA ALA A 22 -6.48 -0.10 3.80
C ALA A 22 -5.50 1.08 3.93
N ASP A 23 -4.22 0.75 4.18
CA ASP A 23 -3.18 1.77 4.32
C ASP A 23 -3.16 2.61 3.02
N CYS A 24 -3.59 3.86 3.11
CA CYS A 24 -3.52 4.78 1.99
C CYS A 24 -2.06 5.19 1.80
N ILE A 25 -1.54 4.96 0.61
CA ILE A 25 -0.14 5.20 0.25
C ILE A 25 -0.05 6.52 -0.52
N LEU A 26 0.84 7.42 -0.08
CA LEU A 26 1.19 8.64 -0.83
C LEU A 26 2.10 8.32 -2.02
N GLY A 27 2.96 7.34 -1.87
CA GLY A 27 3.81 6.80 -2.92
C GLY A 27 5.15 7.49 -3.10
N VAL A 28 5.73 8.06 -2.04
CA VAL A 28 7.05 8.71 -2.07
C VAL A 28 8.13 7.75 -2.56
N GLY A 29 8.79 8.10 -3.66
CA GLY A 29 9.83 7.27 -4.30
C GLY A 29 9.30 6.20 -5.25
N VAL A 30 7.99 5.99 -5.32
CA VAL A 30 7.32 5.06 -6.26
C VAL A 30 6.54 5.85 -7.31
N THR A 31 5.73 6.80 -6.86
CA THR A 31 5.04 7.77 -7.72
C THR A 31 6.04 8.85 -8.16
N SER A 32 5.81 9.44 -9.34
CA SER A 32 6.62 10.58 -9.80
C SER A 32 6.49 11.75 -8.83
N ASP A 33 7.63 12.33 -8.44
CA ASP A 33 7.67 13.49 -7.54
C ASP A 33 6.93 14.69 -8.10
N SER A 34 6.91 14.86 -9.44
CA SER A 34 6.12 15.91 -10.10
C SER A 34 4.63 15.73 -9.86
N ILE A 35 4.10 14.51 -9.96
CA ILE A 35 2.69 14.22 -9.73
C ILE A 35 2.29 14.55 -8.29
N ILE A 36 3.09 14.12 -7.31
CA ILE A 36 2.84 14.44 -5.89
C ILE A 36 2.89 15.96 -5.68
N SER A 37 3.91 16.61 -6.26
CA SER A 37 4.11 18.05 -6.16
C SER A 37 2.93 18.84 -6.73
N ASP A 38 2.42 18.44 -7.89
CA ASP A 38 1.33 19.13 -8.60
C ASP A 38 -0.02 18.91 -7.89
N ILE A 39 -0.31 17.67 -7.47
CA ILE A 39 -1.57 17.36 -6.77
C ILE A 39 -1.67 18.14 -5.46
N PHE A 40 -0.60 18.13 -4.65
CA PHE A 40 -0.60 18.76 -3.33
C PHE A 40 -0.08 20.20 -3.35
N GLN A 41 0.26 20.75 -4.52
CA GLN A 41 0.77 22.13 -4.67
C GLN A 41 1.91 22.42 -3.67
N LEU A 42 2.94 21.57 -3.69
CA LEU A 42 4.04 21.66 -2.75
C LEU A 42 4.84 22.95 -2.96
N ASN A 43 5.21 23.60 -1.86
CA ASN A 43 6.17 24.69 -1.91
C ASN A 43 7.61 24.19 -2.11
N ASP A 44 8.55 25.09 -2.39
CA ASP A 44 9.92 24.72 -2.75
C ASP A 44 10.64 23.93 -1.66
N MET A 45 10.40 24.24 -0.39
CA MET A 45 10.97 23.48 0.73
C MET A 45 10.40 22.05 0.77
N GLN A 46 9.09 21.89 0.56
CA GLN A 46 8.44 20.58 0.51
C GLN A 46 8.91 19.77 -0.70
N LYS A 47 9.11 20.39 -1.87
CA LYS A 47 9.66 19.75 -3.08
C LYS A 47 11.07 19.21 -2.85
N ALA A 48 11.95 20.02 -2.28
CA ALA A 48 13.32 19.60 -1.94
C ALA A 48 13.33 18.42 -0.94
N LYS A 49 12.40 18.42 0.03
CA LYS A 49 12.25 17.29 0.97
C LYS A 49 11.68 16.05 0.30
N LEU A 50 10.69 16.21 -0.58
CA LEU A 50 10.14 15.09 -1.36
C LEU A 50 11.24 14.41 -2.19
N GLU A 51 12.05 15.18 -2.92
CA GLU A 51 13.17 14.65 -3.70
C GLU A 51 14.15 13.86 -2.83
N SER A 52 14.52 14.41 -1.67
CA SER A 52 15.42 13.74 -0.72
C SER A 52 14.80 12.43 -0.18
N PHE A 53 13.51 12.42 0.16
CA PHE A 53 12.83 11.24 0.66
C PHE A 53 12.64 10.18 -0.43
N SER A 54 12.37 10.60 -1.66
CA SER A 54 12.26 9.73 -2.83
C SER A 54 13.59 9.06 -3.16
N ALA A 55 14.69 9.79 -3.07
CA ALA A 55 16.03 9.23 -3.26
C ALA A 55 16.36 8.18 -2.19
N ASP A 56 16.09 8.47 -0.90
CA ASP A 56 16.28 7.52 0.21
C ASP A 56 15.38 6.27 0.04
N ALA A 57 14.12 6.46 -0.36
CA ALA A 57 13.20 5.35 -0.62
C ALA A 57 13.70 4.44 -1.74
N LYS A 58 14.15 5.02 -2.86
CA LYS A 58 14.69 4.27 -4.01
C LYS A 58 15.92 3.48 -3.63
N LEU A 59 16.89 4.09 -2.95
CA LEU A 59 18.12 3.44 -2.51
C LEU A 59 17.81 2.22 -1.61
N ARG A 60 16.93 2.38 -0.62
CA ARG A 60 16.54 1.29 0.29
C ARG A 60 15.76 0.20 -0.43
N SER A 61 14.87 0.56 -1.35
CA SER A 61 14.10 -0.40 -2.14
C SER A 61 14.99 -1.19 -3.09
N GLU A 62 16.02 -0.56 -3.66
CA GLU A 62 17.02 -1.24 -4.50
C GLU A 62 17.82 -2.28 -3.71
N ALA A 63 18.29 -1.94 -2.51
CA ALA A 63 18.95 -2.90 -1.63
C ALA A 63 18.06 -4.11 -1.32
N LEU A 64 16.79 -3.88 -0.96
CA LEU A 64 15.81 -4.93 -0.69
C LEU A 64 15.47 -5.76 -1.93
N ASN A 65 15.45 -5.17 -3.12
CA ASN A 65 15.28 -5.90 -4.38
C ASN A 65 16.47 -6.83 -4.66
N ASN A 66 17.69 -6.42 -4.34
CA ASN A 66 18.88 -7.25 -4.44
C ASN A 66 18.79 -8.44 -3.46
N ASP A 67 18.38 -8.19 -2.21
CA ASP A 67 18.14 -9.25 -1.22
C ASP A 67 17.09 -10.24 -1.73
N LEU A 68 16.03 -9.75 -2.35
CA LEU A 68 14.95 -10.57 -2.91
C LEU A 68 15.46 -11.46 -4.06
N ALA A 69 16.28 -10.90 -4.95
CA ALA A 69 16.92 -11.64 -6.03
C ALA A 69 17.87 -12.72 -5.49
N GLU A 70 18.62 -12.40 -4.45
CA GLU A 70 19.51 -13.35 -3.78
C GLU A 70 18.74 -14.50 -3.14
N VAL A 71 17.68 -14.20 -2.38
CA VAL A 71 16.80 -15.20 -1.78
C VAL A 71 16.23 -16.12 -2.84
N LYS A 72 15.76 -15.59 -3.97
CA LYS A 72 15.21 -16.36 -5.07
C LYS A 72 16.24 -17.28 -5.72
N SER A 73 17.47 -16.81 -5.93
CA SER A 73 18.52 -17.55 -6.65
C SER A 73 19.18 -18.64 -5.80
N LYS A 74 19.30 -18.41 -4.50
CA LYS A 74 20.07 -19.29 -3.60
C LYS A 74 19.22 -20.27 -2.82
N HIS A 75 17.89 -20.10 -2.76
CA HIS A 75 17.04 -20.97 -1.96
C HIS A 75 16.60 -22.20 -2.74
N PRO A 76 16.75 -23.42 -2.18
CA PRO A 76 16.23 -24.65 -2.79
C PRO A 76 14.70 -24.58 -2.94
N GLN A 77 14.20 -25.16 -4.04
CA GLN A 77 12.76 -25.16 -4.40
C GLN A 77 12.27 -26.56 -4.80
N SER A 78 12.89 -27.60 -4.23
CA SER A 78 12.67 -28.99 -4.66
C SER A 78 11.45 -29.64 -4.01
N ASN A 79 11.00 -29.12 -2.87
CA ASN A 79 9.89 -29.69 -2.10
C ASN A 79 9.05 -28.59 -1.41
N VAL A 80 7.87 -29.01 -0.88
CA VAL A 80 6.90 -28.09 -0.27
C VAL A 80 7.47 -27.34 0.95
N THR A 81 8.35 -27.98 1.72
CA THR A 81 8.94 -27.35 2.91
C THR A 81 9.89 -26.23 2.49
N GLU A 82 10.72 -26.44 1.50
CA GLU A 82 11.62 -25.44 0.96
C GLU A 82 10.86 -24.27 0.33
N LEU A 83 9.78 -24.57 -0.40
CA LEU A 83 8.92 -23.52 -0.97
C LEU A 83 8.25 -22.67 0.12
N ARG A 84 7.82 -23.24 1.23
CA ARG A 84 7.29 -22.48 2.38
C ARG A 84 8.35 -21.58 2.99
N GLN A 85 9.56 -22.10 3.22
CA GLN A 85 10.67 -21.31 3.76
C GLN A 85 11.05 -20.15 2.80
N LEU A 86 11.01 -20.39 1.49
CA LEU A 86 11.21 -19.36 0.50
C LEU A 86 10.12 -18.28 0.60
N ALA A 87 8.85 -18.67 0.71
CA ALA A 87 7.73 -17.75 0.85
C ALA A 87 7.85 -16.89 2.13
N ASP A 88 8.27 -17.48 3.25
CA ASP A 88 8.50 -16.76 4.49
C ASP A 88 9.61 -15.71 4.36
N LYS A 89 10.72 -16.06 3.71
CA LYS A 89 11.81 -15.11 3.42
C LYS A 89 11.35 -13.98 2.50
N TYR A 90 10.61 -14.33 1.46
CA TYR A 90 10.01 -13.36 0.55
C TYR A 90 9.12 -12.36 1.29
N LYS A 91 8.26 -12.88 2.17
CA LYS A 91 7.37 -12.07 3.00
C LYS A 91 8.15 -11.08 3.85
N VAL A 92 9.25 -11.48 4.48
CA VAL A 92 10.08 -10.59 5.31
C VAL A 92 10.63 -9.42 4.51
N VAL A 93 11.11 -9.67 3.27
CA VAL A 93 11.62 -8.61 2.39
C VAL A 93 10.48 -7.69 1.95
N MET A 94 9.34 -8.24 1.53
CA MET A 94 8.16 -7.45 1.13
C MET A 94 7.62 -6.59 2.27
N ASP A 95 7.55 -7.12 3.49
CA ASP A 95 7.16 -6.36 4.69
C ASP A 95 8.17 -5.23 4.99
N SER A 96 9.44 -5.43 4.65
CA SER A 96 10.49 -4.41 4.81
C SER A 96 10.33 -3.29 3.77
N MET A 97 10.02 -3.62 2.51
CA MET A 97 9.69 -2.63 1.47
C MET A 97 8.46 -1.79 1.86
N ALA A 98 7.40 -2.43 2.34
CA ALA A 98 6.21 -1.74 2.81
C ALA A 98 6.51 -0.80 3.99
N ARG A 99 7.41 -1.19 4.90
CA ARG A 99 7.86 -0.31 5.99
C ARG A 99 8.65 0.89 5.48
N VAL A 100 9.55 0.71 4.52
CA VAL A 100 10.28 1.83 3.91
C VAL A 100 9.29 2.83 3.31
N GLN A 101 8.34 2.36 2.50
CA GLN A 101 7.31 3.20 1.91
C GLN A 101 6.52 3.97 2.97
N LYS A 102 6.01 3.27 3.97
CA LYS A 102 5.22 3.87 5.05
C LYS A 102 6.00 4.93 5.84
N VAL A 103 7.30 4.73 6.05
CA VAL A 103 8.15 5.71 6.75
C VAL A 103 8.34 6.97 5.90
N MET A 104 8.58 6.84 4.60
CA MET A 104 8.78 7.97 3.71
C MET A 104 7.49 8.77 3.51
N ASP A 105 6.37 8.09 3.32
CA ASP A 105 5.05 8.72 3.23
C ASP A 105 4.73 9.52 4.51
N LYS A 106 4.98 8.95 5.70
CA LYS A 106 4.78 9.65 6.97
C LYS A 106 5.67 10.89 7.12
N LYS A 107 6.94 10.81 6.69
CA LYS A 107 7.84 11.97 6.71
C LYS A 107 7.31 13.09 5.82
N MET A 108 6.78 12.77 4.64
CA MET A 108 6.21 13.76 3.73
C MET A 108 4.90 14.34 4.25
N LEU A 109 3.99 13.48 4.74
CA LEU A 109 2.72 13.91 5.33
C LEU A 109 2.92 14.83 6.56
N ALA A 110 4.00 14.63 7.33
CA ALA A 110 4.34 15.51 8.46
C ALA A 110 4.72 16.94 8.03
N LEU A 111 5.02 17.16 6.74
CA LEU A 111 5.31 18.49 6.19
C LEU A 111 4.08 19.17 5.55
N PHE A 112 2.97 18.45 5.46
CA PHE A 112 1.74 18.98 4.88
C PHE A 112 1.10 20.02 5.78
N ASN A 113 0.57 21.08 5.17
CA ASN A 113 -0.36 21.97 5.85
C ASN A 113 -1.76 21.33 5.92
N SER A 114 -2.68 21.96 6.65
CA SER A 114 -4.02 21.43 6.88
C SER A 114 -4.77 21.14 5.57
N ASN A 115 -4.71 22.04 4.59
CA ASN A 115 -5.41 21.86 3.30
C ASN A 115 -4.84 20.69 2.50
N GLN A 116 -3.52 20.55 2.48
CA GLN A 116 -2.84 19.43 1.81
C GLN A 116 -3.20 18.09 2.48
N TYR A 117 -3.26 18.08 3.81
CA TYR A 117 -3.61 16.88 4.55
C TYR A 117 -5.09 16.48 4.38
N GLU A 118 -6.00 17.46 4.37
CA GLU A 118 -7.41 17.22 4.07
C GLU A 118 -7.60 16.67 2.64
N LEU A 119 -6.88 17.23 1.66
CA LEU A 119 -6.89 16.71 0.30
C LEU A 119 -6.39 15.25 0.25
N TYR A 120 -5.30 14.93 0.96
CA TYR A 120 -4.81 13.56 1.07
C TYR A 120 -5.89 12.62 1.63
N LEU A 121 -6.56 13.00 2.71
CA LEU A 121 -7.64 12.20 3.30
C LEU A 121 -8.83 12.01 2.34
N SER A 122 -9.17 13.04 1.58
CA SER A 122 -10.23 12.98 0.56
C SER A 122 -9.87 11.97 -0.54
N LEU A 123 -8.65 12.06 -1.09
CA LEU A 123 -8.16 11.13 -2.11
C LEU A 123 -8.12 9.68 -1.60
N CYS A 124 -7.70 9.47 -0.36
CA CYS A 124 -7.73 8.15 0.26
C CYS A 124 -9.14 7.57 0.34
N LYS A 125 -10.10 8.40 0.73
CA LYS A 125 -11.51 8.01 0.82
C LYS A 125 -12.09 7.67 -0.54
N ASP A 126 -11.74 8.44 -1.58
CA ASP A 126 -12.22 8.22 -2.93
C ASP A 126 -11.58 6.97 -3.56
N ALA A 127 -10.28 6.74 -3.34
CA ALA A 127 -9.60 5.53 -3.77
C ALA A 127 -10.22 4.26 -3.14
N SER A 128 -10.60 4.31 -1.87
CA SER A 128 -11.28 3.19 -1.22
C SER A 128 -12.71 2.94 -1.75
N ARG A 129 -13.38 3.98 -2.27
CA ARG A 129 -14.70 3.87 -2.90
C ARG A 129 -14.63 3.38 -4.33
N SER A 130 -13.66 3.85 -5.11
CA SER A 130 -13.53 3.47 -6.53
C SER A 130 -13.18 2.00 -6.73
N ALA A 131 -12.62 1.32 -5.74
CA ALA A 131 -12.34 -0.11 -5.79
C ALA A 131 -13.61 -0.98 -6.00
N TYR A 132 -14.81 -0.42 -5.79
CA TYR A 132 -16.09 -1.12 -5.96
C TYR A 132 -16.88 -0.67 -7.19
N ILE A 133 -16.42 0.33 -7.95
CA ILE A 133 -17.05 0.71 -9.20
C ILE A 133 -16.47 -0.20 -10.30
N VAL A 134 -16.98 -1.42 -10.35
CA VAL A 134 -16.81 -2.25 -11.55
C VAL A 134 -17.72 -1.65 -12.61
N THR A 135 -17.20 -0.80 -13.49
CA THR A 135 -17.87 -0.50 -14.75
C THR A 135 -17.94 -1.81 -15.52
N PRO A 136 -19.14 -2.36 -15.79
CA PRO A 136 -19.23 -3.56 -16.61
C PRO A 136 -18.58 -3.23 -17.95
N ALA A 137 -17.45 -3.89 -18.24
CA ALA A 137 -16.91 -3.86 -19.58
C ALA A 137 -17.96 -4.51 -20.48
N VAL A 138 -18.59 -3.72 -21.31
CA VAL A 138 -19.44 -4.23 -22.38
C VAL A 138 -18.47 -4.84 -23.38
N TYR A 139 -18.21 -6.13 -23.22
CA TYR A 139 -17.57 -6.91 -24.28
C TYR A 139 -18.59 -6.98 -25.40
N GLY A 140 -18.41 -6.15 -26.42
CA GLY A 140 -19.17 -6.28 -27.64
C GLY A 140 -19.02 -7.70 -28.14
N ASP A 141 -20.14 -8.36 -28.41
CA ASP A 141 -20.20 -9.69 -28.98
C ASP A 141 -19.52 -9.73 -30.35
N SER A 142 -18.19 -9.79 -30.34
CA SER A 142 -17.40 -10.02 -31.55
C SER A 142 -17.28 -11.52 -31.87
N ILE A 143 -18.31 -12.29 -31.53
CA ILE A 143 -18.53 -13.61 -32.11
C ILE A 143 -19.70 -13.46 -33.09
N SER A 144 -19.52 -12.66 -34.12
CA SER A 144 -20.37 -12.71 -35.30
C SER A 144 -19.70 -13.58 -36.33
N ASN A 145 -20.11 -14.84 -36.38
CA ASN A 145 -20.30 -15.67 -37.54
C ASN A 145 -19.52 -15.27 -38.81
N LYS A 146 -18.38 -15.90 -39.00
CA LYS A 146 -17.83 -16.05 -40.33
C LYS A 146 -17.96 -17.51 -40.76
N ASN A 147 -19.20 -17.92 -41.04
CA ASN A 147 -19.47 -19.12 -41.86
C ASN A 147 -20.67 -18.80 -42.70
N ARG A 148 -20.41 -18.35 -43.92
CA ARG A 148 -21.16 -18.58 -45.14
C ARG A 148 -20.24 -18.42 -46.33
#